data_c6d0958e07899296736aeca174f88631
#
_entry.id   c6d0958e07899296736aeca174f88631
#
_cell.length_a   1.000
_cell.length_b   1.000
_cell.length_c   1.000
_cell.angle_alpha   90.00
_cell.angle_beta   90.00
_cell.angle_gamma   90.00
#
_symmetry.space_group_name_H-M   'P 1'
#
loop_
_entity.id
_entity.type
_entity.pdbx_description
1 polymer ?
#
loop_
_entity_poly.entity_id
_entity_poly.type
_entity_poly.pdbx_seq_one_letter_code
_entity_poly.pdbx_strand_id
1 'polypeptide(L)'
;PMQQKLKGALAALAISTIVTIPVLAEPTAEDALDYRRAVMTALRGHIGASSMIVRGLVENDGYLVGHAQGLASASAELHRVFQEGSNIGDSEALPKIWDDAEAFAAAIAKTEEATTAFVAAAESGDQEAIGAAFRNVGMSCRGCHDDFRAQD
;
A
#
# COMPACT_ATOMS: atom_id res chain seq x y z
N PRO A 1 35.94 -15.38 76.91
CA PRO A 1 35.62 -14.25 76.07
C PRO A 1 34.81 -14.72 74.84
N MET A 2 33.58 -14.33 74.89
CA MET A 2 32.55 -14.71 73.89
C MET A 2 32.62 -13.73 72.67
N GLN A 3 32.96 -14.28 71.53
CA GLN A 3 32.90 -13.50 70.28
C GLN A 3 31.50 -13.71 69.63
N GLN A 4 30.68 -12.68 69.69
CA GLN A 4 29.43 -12.64 68.93
C GLN A 4 29.72 -12.36 67.44
N LYS A 5 29.41 -13.31 66.59
CA LYS A 5 29.45 -13.14 65.13
C LYS A 5 28.18 -12.39 64.69
N LEU A 6 28.33 -11.14 64.29
CA LEU A 6 27.28 -10.37 63.61
C LEU A 6 27.12 -10.92 62.19
N LYS A 7 25.99 -11.56 61.91
CA LYS A 7 25.59 -11.92 60.54
C LYS A 7 24.81 -10.73 59.94
N GLY A 8 25.48 -9.95 59.11
CA GLY A 8 24.82 -8.91 58.33
C GLY A 8 24.07 -9.54 57.15
N ALA A 9 22.75 -9.42 57.17
CA ALA A 9 21.91 -9.77 56.01
C ALA A 9 21.88 -8.58 55.05
N LEU A 10 22.51 -8.70 53.87
CA LEU A 10 22.35 -7.78 52.76
C LEU A 10 20.98 -8.10 52.09
N ALA A 11 20.01 -7.22 52.30
CA ALA A 11 18.76 -7.25 51.53
C ALA A 11 19.04 -6.62 50.15
N ALA A 12 19.07 -7.42 49.10
CA ALA A 12 19.14 -6.92 47.71
C ALA A 12 17.78 -6.37 47.30
N LEU A 13 17.71 -5.07 47.16
CA LEU A 13 16.52 -4.38 46.63
C LEU A 13 16.50 -4.59 45.09
N ALA A 14 15.65 -5.47 44.61
CA ALA A 14 15.42 -5.62 43.16
C ALA A 14 14.57 -4.46 42.65
N ILE A 15 15.19 -3.54 41.95
CA ILE A 15 14.47 -2.45 41.25
C ILE A 15 13.93 -3.05 39.92
N SER A 16 12.63 -3.40 39.92
CA SER A 16 11.94 -3.76 38.67
C SER A 16 11.69 -2.51 37.85
N THR A 17 12.45 -2.30 36.80
CA THR A 17 12.17 -1.27 35.79
C THR A 17 11.00 -1.73 34.91
N ILE A 18 9.84 -1.09 35.07
CA ILE A 18 8.70 -1.28 34.19
C ILE A 18 9.05 -0.60 32.86
N VAL A 19 9.36 -1.39 31.84
CA VAL A 19 9.48 -0.89 30.46
C VAL A 19 8.07 -0.67 29.95
N THR A 20 7.63 0.60 29.93
CA THR A 20 6.38 0.99 29.25
C THR A 20 6.63 0.98 27.75
N ILE A 21 6.11 -0.06 27.07
CA ILE A 21 6.07 -0.07 25.60
C ILE A 21 4.96 0.93 25.20
N PRO A 22 5.26 1.94 24.36
CA PRO A 22 4.21 2.83 23.87
C PRO A 22 3.19 2.00 23.07
N VAL A 23 1.96 1.97 23.54
CA VAL A 23 0.84 1.44 22.78
C VAL A 23 0.59 2.45 21.67
N LEU A 24 0.83 2.06 20.40
CA LEU A 24 0.42 2.86 19.27
C LEU A 24 -1.11 2.94 19.29
N ALA A 25 -1.65 4.15 19.15
CA ALA A 25 -3.08 4.33 19.01
C ALA A 25 -3.57 3.55 17.78
N GLU A 26 -4.73 2.89 17.89
CA GLU A 26 -5.38 2.29 16.73
C GLU A 26 -5.66 3.38 15.69
N PRO A 27 -5.40 3.12 14.37
CA PRO A 27 -5.68 4.09 13.32
C PRO A 27 -7.15 4.49 13.30
N THR A 28 -7.42 5.76 13.16
CA THR A 28 -8.78 6.27 13.02
C THR A 28 -9.35 6.01 11.61
N ALA A 29 -10.65 6.18 11.43
CA ALA A 29 -11.26 6.11 10.10
C ALA A 29 -10.72 7.18 9.16
N GLU A 30 -10.40 8.38 9.69
CA GLU A 30 -9.74 9.47 8.94
C GLU A 30 -8.33 9.05 8.52
N ASP A 31 -7.53 8.47 9.40
CA ASP A 31 -6.19 7.98 9.06
C ASP A 31 -6.25 6.93 7.95
N ALA A 32 -7.22 6.02 8.00
CA ALA A 32 -7.43 4.99 6.98
C ALA A 32 -7.83 5.59 5.63
N LEU A 33 -8.70 6.61 5.62
CA LEU A 33 -9.10 7.33 4.42
C LEU A 33 -7.92 8.09 3.82
N ASP A 34 -7.16 8.81 4.63
CA ASP A 34 -6.01 9.60 4.18
C ASP A 34 -4.89 8.71 3.65
N TYR A 35 -4.63 7.58 4.31
CA TYR A 35 -3.67 6.60 3.82
C TYR A 35 -4.07 6.01 2.48
N ARG A 36 -5.35 5.62 2.31
CA ARG A 36 -5.89 5.16 1.02
C ARG A 36 -5.69 6.21 -0.08
N ARG A 37 -5.98 7.46 0.19
CA ARG A 37 -5.77 8.58 -0.74
C ARG A 37 -4.30 8.76 -1.11
N ALA A 38 -3.40 8.63 -0.15
CA ALA A 38 -1.95 8.70 -0.40
C ALA A 38 -1.49 7.57 -1.33
N VAL A 39 -1.95 6.33 -1.12
CA VAL A 39 -1.63 5.18 -2.00
C VAL A 39 -2.19 5.41 -3.41
N MET A 40 -3.44 5.87 -3.55
CA MET A 40 -4.02 6.21 -4.85
C MET A 40 -3.27 7.35 -5.56
N THR A 41 -2.77 8.33 -4.81
CA THR A 41 -1.94 9.42 -5.35
C THR A 41 -0.60 8.90 -5.85
N ALA A 42 0.03 7.96 -5.16
CA ALA A 42 1.27 7.32 -5.60
C ALA A 42 1.04 6.54 -6.91
N LEU A 43 -0.03 5.73 -7.00
CA LEU A 43 -0.43 5.03 -8.22
C LEU A 43 -0.64 6.01 -9.38
N ARG A 44 -1.37 7.11 -9.16
CA ARG A 44 -1.60 8.16 -10.15
C ARG A 44 -0.30 8.79 -10.63
N GLY A 45 0.64 9.06 -9.74
CA GLY A 45 1.96 9.62 -10.08
C GLY A 45 2.76 8.69 -10.98
N HIS A 46 2.85 7.41 -10.59
CA HIS A 46 3.60 6.42 -11.37
C HIS A 46 2.95 6.13 -12.73
N ILE A 47 1.62 6.02 -12.82
CA ILE A 47 0.95 5.78 -14.10
C ILE A 47 1.07 7.00 -15.03
N GLY A 48 1.02 8.21 -14.49
CA GLY A 48 1.21 9.44 -15.24
C GLY A 48 2.60 9.54 -15.84
N ALA A 49 3.65 9.29 -15.05
CA ALA A 49 5.04 9.29 -15.53
C ALA A 49 5.28 8.18 -16.56
N SER A 50 4.80 6.95 -16.29
CA SER A 50 4.87 5.85 -17.25
C SER A 50 4.20 6.18 -18.57
N SER A 51 3.04 6.83 -18.55
CA SER A 51 2.32 7.25 -19.75
C SER A 51 3.14 8.19 -20.63
N MET A 52 3.86 9.14 -20.02
CA MET A 52 4.71 10.06 -20.77
C MET A 52 5.88 9.34 -21.45
N ILE A 53 6.49 8.39 -20.78
CA ILE A 53 7.60 7.58 -21.33
C ILE A 53 7.09 6.65 -22.43
N VAL A 54 6.02 5.88 -22.16
CA VAL A 54 5.45 4.91 -23.13
C VAL A 54 4.97 5.60 -24.42
N ARG A 55 4.49 6.84 -24.32
CA ARG A 55 4.06 7.65 -25.47
C ARG A 55 5.23 8.36 -26.16
N GLY A 56 6.46 8.23 -25.69
CA GLY A 56 7.63 8.90 -26.26
C GLY A 56 7.64 10.43 -26.05
N LEU A 57 6.92 10.93 -25.05
CA LEU A 57 6.93 12.36 -24.69
C LEU A 57 8.11 12.71 -23.78
N VAL A 58 8.66 11.73 -23.12
CA VAL A 58 9.87 11.79 -22.29
C VAL A 58 10.73 10.58 -22.63
N GLU A 59 12.03 10.78 -22.70
CA GLU A 59 13.00 9.72 -22.97
C GLU A 59 13.01 8.68 -21.84
N ASN A 60 13.19 7.41 -22.22
CA ASN A 60 13.29 6.31 -21.26
C ASN A 60 14.76 6.07 -20.88
N ASP A 61 15.27 6.84 -19.92
CA ASP A 61 16.62 6.67 -19.36
C ASP A 61 16.68 5.57 -18.26
N GLY A 62 15.87 4.52 -18.40
CA GLY A 62 15.77 3.42 -17.44
C GLY A 62 14.76 3.63 -16.32
N TYR A 63 14.16 4.81 -16.20
CA TYR A 63 13.21 5.13 -15.11
C TYR A 63 11.86 4.43 -15.26
N LEU A 64 11.49 3.92 -16.45
CA LEU A 64 10.24 3.19 -16.64
C LEU A 64 10.13 1.97 -15.74
N VAL A 65 11.24 1.24 -15.55
CA VAL A 65 11.29 0.08 -14.62
C VAL A 65 10.94 0.52 -13.20
N GLY A 66 11.52 1.63 -12.72
CA GLY A 66 11.22 2.16 -11.38
C GLY A 66 9.76 2.56 -11.22
N HIS A 67 9.16 3.19 -12.24
CA HIS A 67 7.72 3.53 -12.20
C HIS A 67 6.84 2.29 -12.26
N ALA A 68 7.17 1.27 -13.05
CA ALA A 68 6.46 0.01 -13.08
C ALA A 68 6.53 -0.72 -11.73
N GLN A 69 7.70 -0.77 -11.10
CA GLN A 69 7.89 -1.33 -9.75
C GLN A 69 7.09 -0.55 -8.70
N GLY A 70 7.05 0.79 -8.80
CA GLY A 70 6.22 1.63 -7.94
C GLY A 70 4.73 1.33 -8.07
N LEU A 71 4.23 1.11 -9.29
CA LEU A 71 2.86 0.66 -9.54
C LEU A 71 2.59 -0.69 -8.90
N ALA A 72 3.46 -1.68 -9.11
CA ALA A 72 3.30 -3.01 -8.54
C ALA A 72 3.33 -2.98 -7.00
N SER A 73 4.26 -2.23 -6.42
CA SER A 73 4.38 -2.07 -4.97
C SER A 73 3.14 -1.43 -4.34
N ALA A 74 2.64 -0.33 -4.92
CA ALA A 74 1.45 0.34 -4.41
C ALA A 74 0.18 -0.48 -4.66
N SER A 75 0.09 -1.24 -5.77
CA SER A 75 -1.04 -2.13 -6.04
C SER A 75 -1.13 -3.27 -5.02
N ALA A 76 -0.01 -3.81 -4.55
CA ALA A 76 0.04 -4.85 -3.53
C ALA A 76 -0.55 -4.39 -2.18
N GLU A 77 -0.68 -3.09 -1.94
CA GLU A 77 -1.31 -2.56 -0.73
C GLU A 77 -2.83 -2.40 -0.83
N LEU A 78 -3.42 -2.51 -2.03
CA LEU A 78 -4.84 -2.23 -2.24
C LEU A 78 -5.76 -3.10 -1.37
N HIS A 79 -5.37 -4.34 -1.09
CA HIS A 79 -6.14 -5.26 -0.25
C HIS A 79 -6.32 -4.79 1.20
N ARG A 80 -5.47 -3.89 1.70
CA ARG A 80 -5.47 -3.44 3.10
C ARG A 80 -5.90 -1.98 3.29
N VAL A 81 -5.99 -1.17 2.21
CA VAL A 81 -6.29 0.27 2.35
C VAL A 81 -7.79 0.60 2.36
N PHE A 82 -8.65 -0.39 2.12
CA PHE A 82 -10.11 -0.26 2.18
C PHE A 82 -10.66 -0.87 3.47
N GLN A 83 -10.25 -0.33 4.61
CA GLN A 83 -10.70 -0.79 5.92
C GLN A 83 -12.20 -0.54 6.11
N GLU A 84 -12.88 -1.49 6.76
CA GLU A 84 -14.28 -1.31 7.13
C GLU A 84 -14.45 -0.07 8.01
N GLY A 85 -15.53 0.68 7.79
CA GLY A 85 -15.78 1.93 8.51
C GLY A 85 -15.00 3.14 7.99
N SER A 86 -14.08 2.99 7.00
CA SER A 86 -13.33 4.11 6.41
C SER A 86 -14.05 4.82 5.25
N ASN A 87 -15.32 4.51 5.00
CA ASN A 87 -16.15 5.21 4.02
C ASN A 87 -16.83 6.41 4.66
N ILE A 88 -16.07 7.43 4.94
CA ILE A 88 -16.51 8.64 5.66
C ILE A 88 -16.25 9.91 4.86
N GLY A 89 -16.89 11.00 5.27
CA GLY A 89 -16.67 12.34 4.72
C GLY A 89 -16.94 12.39 3.21
N ASP A 90 -15.98 12.86 2.45
CA ASP A 90 -15.97 12.97 0.98
C ASP A 90 -15.29 11.77 0.29
N SER A 91 -15.34 10.59 0.92
CA SER A 91 -14.88 9.35 0.30
C SER A 91 -15.72 9.01 -0.93
N GLU A 92 -15.04 8.74 -2.05
CA GLU A 92 -15.69 8.27 -3.29
C GLU A 92 -15.81 6.74 -3.37
N ALA A 93 -15.42 6.02 -2.32
CA ALA A 93 -15.54 4.57 -2.26
C ALA A 93 -17.02 4.16 -2.17
N LEU A 94 -17.46 3.26 -3.05
CA LEU A 94 -18.84 2.76 -3.00
C LEU A 94 -18.99 1.68 -1.93
N PRO A 95 -20.17 1.58 -1.26
CA PRO A 95 -20.46 0.51 -0.29
C PRO A 95 -20.23 -0.90 -0.84
N LYS A 96 -20.38 -1.09 -2.14
CA LYS A 96 -20.13 -2.36 -2.85
C LYS A 96 -18.76 -2.97 -2.56
N ILE A 97 -17.76 -2.16 -2.21
CA ILE A 97 -16.41 -2.63 -1.80
C ILE A 97 -16.51 -3.64 -0.66
N TRP A 98 -17.39 -3.38 0.30
CA TRP A 98 -17.58 -4.22 1.49
C TRP A 98 -18.76 -5.19 1.34
N ASP A 99 -19.79 -4.80 0.57
CA ASP A 99 -20.99 -5.62 0.33
C ASP A 99 -20.70 -6.79 -0.63
N ASP A 100 -19.75 -6.62 -1.57
CA ASP A 100 -19.31 -7.62 -2.55
C ASP A 100 -17.78 -7.77 -2.51
N ALA A 101 -17.27 -8.19 -1.35
CA ALA A 101 -15.85 -8.29 -1.08
C ALA A 101 -15.12 -9.25 -2.05
N GLU A 102 -15.81 -10.28 -2.56
CA GLU A 102 -15.23 -11.22 -3.53
C GLU A 102 -14.98 -10.54 -4.88
N ALA A 103 -15.97 -9.82 -5.40
CA ALA A 103 -15.79 -9.06 -6.64
C ALA A 103 -14.73 -7.97 -6.52
N PHE A 104 -14.68 -7.31 -5.36
CA PHE A 104 -13.64 -6.31 -5.08
C PHE A 104 -12.23 -6.93 -5.03
N ALA A 105 -12.06 -8.06 -4.34
CA ALA A 105 -10.80 -8.79 -4.29
C ALA A 105 -10.35 -9.24 -5.69
N ALA A 106 -11.28 -9.69 -6.53
CA ALA A 106 -10.99 -10.06 -7.91
C ALA A 106 -10.52 -8.86 -8.76
N ALA A 107 -11.09 -7.66 -8.54
CA ALA A 107 -10.63 -6.44 -9.22
C ALA A 107 -9.21 -6.02 -8.78
N ILE A 108 -8.89 -6.15 -7.48
CA ILE A 108 -7.54 -5.92 -6.97
C ILE A 108 -6.56 -6.91 -7.60
N ALA A 109 -6.87 -8.21 -7.60
CA ALA A 109 -6.00 -9.24 -8.17
C ALA A 109 -5.66 -8.98 -9.65
N LYS A 110 -6.63 -8.52 -10.45
CA LYS A 110 -6.39 -8.10 -11.85
C LYS A 110 -5.42 -6.93 -11.94
N THR A 111 -5.49 -5.99 -11.02
CA THR A 111 -4.58 -4.83 -10.99
C THR A 111 -3.17 -5.26 -10.61
N GLU A 112 -3.03 -6.14 -9.62
CA GLU A 112 -1.74 -6.71 -9.21
C GLU A 112 -1.09 -7.52 -10.35
N GLU A 113 -1.86 -8.36 -11.04
CA GLU A 113 -1.40 -9.10 -12.21
C GLU A 113 -0.92 -8.18 -13.32
N ALA A 114 -1.71 -7.15 -13.67
CA ALA A 114 -1.39 -6.21 -14.73
C ALA A 114 -0.12 -5.39 -14.40
N THR A 115 0.02 -4.92 -13.16
CA THR A 115 1.20 -4.14 -12.75
C THR A 115 2.45 -5.02 -12.68
N THR A 116 2.35 -6.27 -12.24
CA THR A 116 3.45 -7.24 -12.27
C THR A 116 3.89 -7.55 -13.69
N ALA A 117 2.96 -7.76 -14.61
CA ALA A 117 3.26 -7.96 -16.03
C ALA A 117 3.92 -6.72 -16.67
N PHE A 118 3.53 -5.52 -16.22
CA PHE A 118 4.15 -4.28 -16.68
C PHE A 118 5.61 -4.14 -16.20
N VAL A 119 5.93 -4.59 -15.00
CA VAL A 119 7.34 -4.65 -14.54
C VAL A 119 8.17 -5.53 -15.48
N ALA A 120 7.71 -6.76 -15.76
CA ALA A 120 8.41 -7.69 -16.64
C ALA A 120 8.59 -7.12 -18.06
N ALA A 121 7.57 -6.46 -18.59
CA ALA A 121 7.65 -5.81 -19.90
C ALA A 121 8.65 -4.63 -19.89
N ALA A 122 8.65 -3.79 -18.85
CA ALA A 122 9.58 -2.68 -18.71
C ALA A 122 11.04 -3.17 -18.63
N GLU A 123 11.29 -4.25 -17.89
CA GLU A 123 12.61 -4.89 -17.76
C GLU A 123 13.10 -5.51 -19.08
N SER A 124 12.18 -6.03 -19.91
CA SER A 124 12.54 -6.59 -21.21
C SER A 124 13.03 -5.55 -22.23
N GLY A 125 12.60 -4.29 -22.08
CA GLY A 125 12.88 -3.21 -23.02
C GLY A 125 12.13 -3.32 -24.36
N ASP A 126 11.27 -4.34 -24.54
CA ASP A 126 10.46 -4.52 -25.75
C ASP A 126 9.31 -3.52 -25.77
N GLN A 127 9.33 -2.62 -26.75
CA GLN A 127 8.36 -1.52 -26.85
C GLN A 127 6.93 -1.98 -27.10
N GLU A 128 6.74 -3.09 -27.84
CA GLU A 128 5.43 -3.65 -28.10
C GLU A 128 4.86 -4.27 -26.82
N ALA A 129 5.66 -5.06 -26.11
CA ALA A 129 5.30 -5.65 -24.82
C ALA A 129 5.00 -4.57 -23.77
N ILE A 130 5.82 -3.54 -23.68
CA ILE A 130 5.61 -2.37 -22.79
C ILE A 130 4.27 -1.70 -23.08
N GLY A 131 3.99 -1.40 -24.34
CA GLY A 131 2.74 -0.75 -24.74
C GLY A 131 1.52 -1.60 -24.45
N ALA A 132 1.59 -2.93 -24.66
CA ALA A 132 0.50 -3.85 -24.36
C ALA A 132 0.26 -3.97 -22.85
N ALA A 133 1.31 -4.16 -22.05
CA ALA A 133 1.22 -4.27 -20.61
C ALA A 133 0.72 -2.97 -19.96
N PHE A 134 1.18 -1.81 -20.42
CA PHE A 134 0.72 -0.52 -19.92
C PHE A 134 -0.78 -0.30 -20.19
N ARG A 135 -1.30 -0.71 -21.36
CA ARG A 135 -2.75 -0.66 -21.62
C ARG A 135 -3.53 -1.55 -20.66
N ASN A 136 -3.01 -2.74 -20.33
CA ASN A 136 -3.65 -3.64 -19.37
C ASN A 136 -3.71 -3.04 -17.97
N VAL A 137 -2.65 -2.36 -17.51
CA VAL A 137 -2.67 -1.58 -16.26
C VAL A 137 -3.79 -0.55 -16.29
N GLY A 138 -3.88 0.25 -17.35
CA GLY A 138 -4.95 1.26 -17.50
C GLY A 138 -6.35 0.66 -17.46
N MET A 139 -6.55 -0.49 -18.13
CA MET A 139 -7.84 -1.18 -18.14
C MET A 139 -8.20 -1.75 -16.77
N SER A 140 -7.26 -2.30 -16.02
CA SER A 140 -7.52 -2.84 -14.68
C SER A 140 -7.90 -1.74 -13.69
N CYS A 141 -7.18 -0.61 -13.71
CA CYS A 141 -7.51 0.57 -12.88
C CYS A 141 -8.90 1.09 -13.19
N ARG A 142 -9.22 1.24 -14.48
CA ARG A 142 -10.54 1.72 -14.91
C ARG A 142 -11.65 0.77 -14.51
N GLY A 143 -11.51 -0.53 -14.73
CA GLY A 143 -12.54 -1.51 -14.39
C GLY A 143 -12.84 -1.53 -12.89
N CYS A 144 -11.82 -1.41 -12.02
CA CYS A 144 -12.04 -1.28 -10.59
C CYS A 144 -12.78 0.03 -10.24
N HIS A 145 -12.37 1.17 -10.83
CA HIS A 145 -13.02 2.46 -10.59
C HIS A 145 -14.46 2.50 -11.11
N ASP A 146 -14.75 1.91 -12.27
CA ASP A 146 -16.11 1.87 -12.83
C ASP A 146 -17.08 1.13 -11.90
N ASP A 147 -16.62 0.09 -11.19
CA ASP A 147 -17.45 -0.75 -10.34
C ASP A 147 -17.53 -0.30 -8.86
N PHE A 148 -16.46 0.33 -8.35
CA PHE A 148 -16.27 0.51 -6.90
C PHE A 148 -16.02 1.96 -6.47
N ARG A 149 -15.98 2.92 -7.40
CA ARG A 149 -15.81 4.34 -7.14
C ARG A 149 -17.01 5.13 -7.65
N ALA A 150 -17.45 6.14 -6.88
CA ALA A 150 -18.45 7.09 -7.33
C ALA A 150 -17.97 7.79 -8.62
N GLN A 151 -18.87 7.92 -9.60
CA GLN A 151 -18.62 8.65 -10.83
C GLN A 151 -19.07 10.09 -10.63
N ASP A 152 -18.28 11.06 -11.11
CA ASP A 152 -18.61 12.49 -11.12
C ASP A 152 -19.73 12.80 -12.14
#